data_32161b51ffbfbddeec015acccc826103
#
_entry.id   32161b51ffbfbddeec015acccc826103
#
_cell.length_a   1.000
_cell.length_b   1.000
_cell.length_c   1.000
_cell.angle_alpha   90.00
_cell.angle_beta   90.00
_cell.angle_gamma   90.00
#
_symmetry.space_group_name_H-M   'P 1'
#
loop_
_entity.id
_entity.type
_entity.pdbx_description
1 polymer ?
#
loop_
_entity_poly.entity_id
_entity_poly.type
_entity_poly.pdbx_seq_one_letter_code
_entity_poly.pdbx_strand_id
1 'polypeptide(L)'
;LDQDIFDEGLRVISNLFDCDIHLTYQNNNFDTSNNDIDYHQVIGPHPAGLSSIHISNIYPVNLNRSVWTINYQDVISLGFLKINKKIRTNKIIALGGPSVYEPSLLNVRICGNIDEITAGKIETNSRVISGSVLHGHESEGVMNYLGFYDSQISALPDEVNEIFMNWLMPGSSLHS
;
A
#
# COMPACT_ATOMS: atom_id res chain seq x y z
N LEU A 1 -10.22 10.68 5.98
CA LEU A 1 -10.88 9.84 4.98
C LEU A 1 -12.26 10.43 4.76
N ASP A 2 -12.62 10.64 3.54
CA ASP A 2 -13.96 11.06 3.16
C ASP A 2 -14.83 9.81 3.18
N GLN A 3 -15.48 9.56 4.34
CA GLN A 3 -16.22 8.34 4.59
C GLN A 3 -17.34 8.16 3.57
N ASP A 4 -18.04 9.23 3.23
CA ASP A 4 -19.12 9.22 2.26
C ASP A 4 -18.65 8.73 0.87
N ILE A 5 -17.44 9.14 0.46
CA ILE A 5 -16.86 8.69 -0.82
C ILE A 5 -16.48 7.22 -0.76
N PHE A 6 -15.95 6.75 0.37
CA PHE A 6 -15.59 5.35 0.56
C PHE A 6 -16.84 4.45 0.53
N ASP A 7 -17.89 4.84 1.25
CA ASP A 7 -19.16 4.10 1.31
C ASP A 7 -19.83 4.04 -0.07
N GLU A 8 -19.77 5.12 -0.84
CA GLU A 8 -20.26 5.09 -2.23
C GLU A 8 -19.40 4.18 -3.11
N GLY A 9 -18.09 4.11 -2.87
CA GLY A 9 -17.20 3.16 -3.54
C GLY A 9 -17.57 1.70 -3.25
N LEU A 10 -17.87 1.37 -2.00
CA LEU A 10 -18.36 0.05 -1.61
C LEU A 10 -19.70 -0.28 -2.28
N ARG A 11 -20.63 0.67 -2.34
CA ARG A 11 -21.90 0.50 -3.08
C ARG A 11 -21.70 0.24 -4.57
N VAL A 12 -20.73 0.91 -5.18
CA VAL A 12 -20.39 0.66 -6.59
C VAL A 12 -19.93 -0.78 -6.77
N ILE A 13 -19.06 -1.27 -5.90
CA ILE A 13 -18.52 -2.65 -5.96
C ILE A 13 -19.67 -3.65 -5.76
N SER A 14 -20.50 -3.47 -4.74
CA SER A 14 -21.64 -4.34 -4.44
C SER A 14 -22.64 -4.43 -5.62
N ASN A 15 -22.83 -3.32 -6.36
CA ASN A 15 -23.71 -3.31 -7.52
C ASN A 15 -23.08 -3.88 -8.81
N LEU A 16 -21.74 -3.93 -8.89
CA LEU A 16 -21.04 -4.42 -10.08
C LEU A 16 -20.79 -5.93 -10.04
N PHE A 17 -20.65 -6.49 -8.86
CA PHE A 17 -20.27 -7.89 -8.69
C PHE A 17 -21.31 -8.62 -7.85
N ASP A 18 -21.77 -9.76 -8.34
CA ASP A 18 -22.64 -10.70 -7.62
C ASP A 18 -21.74 -11.68 -6.83
N CYS A 19 -21.17 -11.17 -5.73
CA CYS A 19 -20.26 -11.94 -4.87
C CYS A 19 -20.27 -11.41 -3.44
N ASP A 20 -19.84 -12.24 -2.50
CA ASP A 20 -19.65 -11.86 -1.10
C ASP A 20 -18.51 -10.83 -0.99
N ILE A 21 -18.73 -9.77 -0.23
CA ILE A 21 -17.78 -8.70 0.00
C ILE A 21 -17.34 -8.73 1.46
N HIS A 22 -16.04 -8.96 1.69
CA HIS A 22 -15.45 -8.97 3.01
C HIS A 22 -14.57 -7.73 3.19
N LEU A 23 -14.89 -6.88 4.16
CA LEU A 23 -14.10 -5.71 4.52
C LEU A 23 -13.31 -5.97 5.80
N THR A 24 -11.99 -5.88 5.71
CA THR A 24 -11.11 -6.04 6.87
C THR A 24 -10.64 -4.68 7.39
N TYR A 25 -10.67 -4.49 8.71
CA TYR A 25 -10.29 -3.23 9.36
C TYR A 25 -9.59 -3.47 10.70
N GLN A 26 -8.83 -2.48 11.16
CA GLN A 26 -8.11 -2.56 12.43
C GLN A 26 -8.83 -1.83 13.57
N ASN A 27 -9.37 -0.64 13.31
CA ASN A 27 -9.98 0.24 14.33
C ASN A 27 -11.50 0.31 14.21
N ASN A 28 -12.19 0.39 15.35
CA ASN A 28 -13.66 0.36 15.45
C ASN A 28 -14.41 1.63 14.98
N ASN A 29 -13.75 2.53 14.26
CA ASN A 29 -14.36 3.78 13.80
C ASN A 29 -15.08 3.64 12.44
N PHE A 30 -15.48 2.44 12.10
CA PHE A 30 -16.24 2.13 10.88
C PHE A 30 -17.72 1.99 11.18
N ASP A 31 -18.55 2.68 10.40
CA ASP A 31 -19.99 2.43 10.40
C ASP A 31 -20.27 1.11 9.65
N THR A 32 -20.66 0.09 10.39
CA THR A 32 -20.92 -1.26 9.87
C THR A 32 -22.39 -1.44 9.45
N SER A 33 -23.07 -0.39 9.06
CA SER A 33 -24.52 -0.40 8.80
C SER A 33 -24.93 -1.01 7.44
N ASN A 34 -23.98 -1.33 6.57
CA ASN A 34 -24.30 -1.96 5.29
C ASN A 34 -24.40 -3.49 5.44
N ASN A 35 -25.61 -4.03 5.33
CA ASN A 35 -25.89 -5.46 5.49
C ASN A 35 -25.37 -6.34 4.33
N ASP A 36 -24.93 -5.75 3.23
CA ASP A 36 -24.41 -6.48 2.06
C ASP A 36 -22.89 -6.73 2.15
N ILE A 37 -22.27 -6.34 3.27
CA ILE A 37 -20.82 -6.44 3.47
C ILE A 37 -20.53 -7.14 4.80
N ASP A 38 -19.67 -8.14 4.75
CA ASP A 38 -19.15 -8.81 5.93
C ASP A 38 -17.94 -8.06 6.49
N TYR A 39 -18.06 -7.58 7.73
CA TYR A 39 -17.03 -6.78 8.39
C TYR A 39 -16.18 -7.65 9.33
N HIS A 40 -14.85 -7.61 9.13
CA HIS A 40 -13.91 -8.40 9.91
C HIS A 40 -12.87 -7.51 10.59
N GLN A 41 -12.85 -7.50 11.90
CA GLN A 41 -11.80 -6.82 12.64
C GLN A 41 -10.54 -7.71 12.68
N VAL A 42 -9.40 -7.15 12.27
CA VAL A 42 -8.10 -7.83 12.26
C VAL A 42 -7.13 -7.06 13.15
N ILE A 43 -6.67 -7.71 14.21
CA ILE A 43 -5.74 -7.14 15.19
C ILE A 43 -4.55 -8.07 15.34
N GLY A 44 -3.35 -7.53 15.33
CA GLY A 44 -2.14 -8.30 15.56
C GLY A 44 -0.89 -7.64 15.01
N PRO A 45 0.30 -8.16 15.35
CA PRO A 45 1.54 -7.75 14.74
C PRO A 45 1.63 -8.19 13.28
N HIS A 46 2.58 -7.64 12.54
CA HIS A 46 2.86 -8.18 11.20
C HIS A 46 3.06 -9.71 11.28
N PRO A 47 2.46 -10.52 10.39
CA PRO A 47 1.83 -10.20 9.09
C PRO A 47 0.29 -10.03 9.13
N ALA A 48 -0.34 -9.74 10.27
CA ALA A 48 -1.79 -9.64 10.39
C ALA A 48 -2.46 -8.71 9.36
N GLY A 49 -1.74 -7.71 8.84
CA GLY A 49 -2.25 -6.77 7.84
C GLY A 49 -2.18 -7.25 6.38
N LEU A 50 -1.66 -8.45 6.12
CA LEU A 50 -1.55 -8.95 4.75
C LEU A 50 -2.87 -9.55 4.26
N SER A 51 -3.27 -9.21 3.06
CA SER A 51 -4.49 -9.75 2.42
C SER A 51 -4.49 -11.28 2.31
N SER A 52 -3.33 -11.90 2.10
CA SER A 52 -3.19 -13.36 2.08
C SER A 52 -3.56 -14.02 3.43
N ILE A 53 -3.24 -13.37 4.54
CA ILE A 53 -3.62 -13.84 5.88
C ILE A 53 -5.12 -13.69 6.09
N HIS A 54 -5.70 -12.55 5.66
CA HIS A 54 -7.15 -12.34 5.73
C HIS A 54 -7.89 -13.41 4.93
N ILE A 55 -7.50 -13.64 3.68
CA ILE A 55 -8.12 -14.64 2.80
C ILE A 55 -8.04 -16.04 3.43
N SER A 56 -6.87 -16.44 3.94
CA SER A 56 -6.69 -17.78 4.52
C SER A 56 -7.57 -18.02 5.75
N ASN A 57 -7.87 -16.98 6.52
CA ASN A 57 -8.65 -17.09 7.75
C ASN A 57 -10.16 -16.89 7.53
N ILE A 58 -10.55 -16.00 6.61
CA ILE A 58 -11.95 -15.60 6.42
C ILE A 58 -12.60 -16.42 5.30
N TYR A 59 -11.93 -16.52 4.15
CA TYR A 59 -12.50 -17.13 2.95
C TYR A 59 -11.42 -17.84 2.13
N PRO A 60 -10.94 -19.03 2.56
CA PRO A 60 -9.82 -19.71 1.93
C PRO A 60 -10.07 -20.06 0.47
N VAL A 61 -9.11 -19.77 -0.40
CA VAL A 61 -9.15 -20.11 -1.81
C VAL A 61 -8.98 -21.61 -2.03
N ASN A 62 -9.56 -22.13 -3.10
CA ASN A 62 -9.39 -23.49 -3.57
C ASN A 62 -9.53 -23.53 -5.10
N LEU A 63 -9.49 -24.73 -5.71
CA LEU A 63 -9.57 -24.90 -7.17
C LEU A 63 -10.85 -24.30 -7.81
N ASN A 64 -11.93 -24.19 -7.04
CA ASN A 64 -13.24 -23.70 -7.52
C ASN A 64 -13.61 -22.33 -6.95
N ARG A 65 -12.71 -21.69 -6.20
CA ARG A 65 -12.97 -20.43 -5.50
C ARG A 65 -11.82 -19.45 -5.71
N SER A 66 -12.13 -18.31 -6.29
CA SER A 66 -11.21 -17.20 -6.50
C SER A 66 -11.59 -16.05 -5.59
N VAL A 67 -10.58 -15.34 -5.05
CA VAL A 67 -10.76 -14.13 -4.24
C VAL A 67 -9.98 -13.00 -4.88
N TRP A 68 -10.62 -11.84 -4.98
CA TRP A 68 -10.01 -10.60 -5.46
C TRP A 68 -9.83 -9.65 -4.29
N THR A 69 -8.72 -8.95 -4.26
CA THR A 69 -8.46 -7.91 -3.26
C THR A 69 -8.42 -6.55 -3.91
N ILE A 70 -8.99 -5.56 -3.23
CA ILE A 70 -8.94 -4.16 -3.64
C ILE A 70 -8.45 -3.31 -2.48
N ASN A 71 -7.59 -2.34 -2.76
CA ASN A 71 -7.08 -1.42 -1.77
C ASN A 71 -8.15 -0.34 -1.44
N TYR A 72 -8.18 0.12 -0.18
CA TYR A 72 -9.11 1.16 0.26
C TYR A 72 -9.03 2.46 -0.57
N GLN A 73 -7.84 2.83 -1.07
CA GLN A 73 -7.70 4.02 -1.92
C GLN A 73 -8.34 3.83 -3.30
N ASP A 74 -8.37 2.60 -3.80
CA ASP A 74 -9.04 2.28 -5.06
C ASP A 74 -10.56 2.30 -4.88
N VAL A 75 -11.06 1.82 -3.73
CA VAL A 75 -12.48 1.96 -3.35
C VAL A 75 -12.87 3.44 -3.30
N ILE A 76 -12.07 4.29 -2.65
CA ILE A 76 -12.29 5.75 -2.63
C ILE A 76 -12.28 6.33 -4.05
N SER A 77 -11.40 5.85 -4.92
CA SER A 77 -11.31 6.33 -6.30
C SER A 77 -12.55 5.98 -7.12
N LEU A 78 -13.15 4.81 -6.88
CA LEU A 78 -14.44 4.41 -7.47
C LEU A 78 -15.58 5.29 -6.98
N GLY A 79 -15.68 5.53 -5.68
CA GLY A 79 -16.68 6.41 -5.09
C GLY A 79 -16.54 7.85 -5.61
N PHE A 80 -15.31 8.36 -5.68
CA PHE A 80 -15.01 9.68 -6.24
C PHE A 80 -15.46 9.79 -7.70
N LEU A 81 -15.17 8.77 -8.51
CA LEU A 81 -15.60 8.72 -9.91
C LEU A 81 -17.13 8.73 -10.02
N LYS A 82 -17.82 7.97 -9.16
CA LYS A 82 -19.27 7.90 -9.15
C LYS A 82 -19.92 9.24 -8.82
N ILE A 83 -19.40 9.93 -7.79
CA ILE A 83 -19.95 11.22 -7.32
C ILE A 83 -19.57 12.35 -8.27
N ASN A 84 -18.28 12.49 -8.59
CA ASN A 84 -17.73 13.65 -9.27
C ASN A 84 -17.69 13.51 -10.80
N LYS A 85 -17.90 12.31 -11.34
CA LYS A 85 -17.77 11.99 -12.78
C LYS A 85 -16.38 12.32 -13.34
N LYS A 86 -15.34 12.27 -12.46
CA LYS A 86 -13.94 12.55 -12.78
C LYS A 86 -13.05 11.49 -12.14
N ILE A 87 -11.96 11.14 -12.83
CA ILE A 87 -10.95 10.23 -12.28
C ILE A 87 -10.15 10.95 -11.20
N ARG A 88 -9.94 10.30 -10.06
CA ARG A 88 -9.03 10.78 -9.02
C ARG A 88 -7.59 10.61 -9.50
N THR A 89 -6.83 11.69 -9.53
CA THR A 89 -5.46 11.72 -10.06
C THR A 89 -4.39 11.64 -8.98
N ASN A 90 -4.77 11.76 -7.71
CA ASN A 90 -3.84 11.77 -6.59
C ASN A 90 -4.07 10.57 -5.68
N LYS A 91 -2.99 10.09 -5.07
CA LYS A 91 -3.01 9.05 -4.05
C LYS A 91 -2.08 9.42 -2.89
N ILE A 92 -2.32 8.82 -1.73
CA ILE A 92 -1.44 8.93 -0.58
C ILE A 92 -0.46 7.77 -0.60
N ILE A 93 0.82 8.07 -0.48
CA ILE A 93 1.89 7.08 -0.39
C ILE A 93 2.75 7.33 0.85
N ALA A 94 3.43 6.30 1.32
CA ALA A 94 4.45 6.42 2.34
C ALA A 94 5.82 6.67 1.68
N LEU A 95 6.57 7.65 2.18
CA LEU A 95 7.99 7.80 1.90
C LEU A 95 8.76 7.33 3.14
N GLY A 96 9.62 6.31 2.98
CA GLY A 96 10.36 5.72 4.08
C GLY A 96 11.66 5.05 3.64
N GLY A 97 12.46 4.69 4.62
CA GLY A 97 13.76 4.05 4.44
C GLY A 97 14.87 4.78 5.17
N PRO A 98 16.03 4.13 5.37
CA PRO A 98 17.13 4.71 6.15
C PRO A 98 17.74 5.97 5.52
N SER A 99 17.61 6.15 4.22
CA SER A 99 18.10 7.36 3.51
C SER A 99 17.06 8.48 3.40
N VAL A 100 15.91 8.36 4.07
CA VAL A 100 14.89 9.41 4.10
C VAL A 100 15.12 10.30 5.32
N TYR A 101 15.22 11.62 5.15
CA TYR A 101 15.41 12.54 6.26
C TYR A 101 14.25 12.52 7.27
N GLU A 102 13.02 12.58 6.75
CA GLU A 102 11.80 12.56 7.55
C GLU A 102 10.76 11.63 6.90
N PRO A 103 10.61 10.39 7.39
CA PRO A 103 9.56 9.50 6.91
C PRO A 103 8.17 10.10 7.07
N SER A 104 7.38 10.10 6.00
CA SER A 104 6.10 10.81 5.98
C SER A 104 5.12 10.24 4.96
N LEU A 105 3.85 10.61 5.11
CA LEU A 105 2.82 10.36 4.11
C LEU A 105 2.75 11.55 3.14
N LEU A 106 2.81 11.24 1.86
CA LEU A 106 2.78 12.24 0.78
C LEU A 106 1.51 12.06 -0.06
N ASN A 107 0.87 13.20 -0.37
CA ASN A 107 -0.20 13.23 -1.38
C ASN A 107 0.43 13.53 -2.74
N VAL A 108 0.50 12.54 -3.60
CA VAL A 108 1.22 12.62 -4.87
C VAL A 108 0.30 12.29 -6.05
N ARG A 109 0.70 12.72 -7.23
CA ARG A 109 0.02 12.33 -8.45
C ARG A 109 0.30 10.86 -8.77
N ILE A 110 -0.74 10.14 -9.20
CA ILE A 110 -0.61 8.76 -9.68
C ILE A 110 0.39 8.74 -10.84
N CYS A 111 1.34 7.80 -10.82
CA CYS A 111 2.45 7.72 -11.77
C CYS A 111 3.30 9.00 -11.84
N GLY A 112 3.42 9.75 -10.74
CA GLY A 112 4.28 10.93 -10.65
C GLY A 112 5.77 10.58 -10.78
N ASN A 113 6.56 11.55 -11.22
CA ASN A 113 8.03 11.40 -11.30
C ASN A 113 8.62 11.28 -9.88
N ILE A 114 9.44 10.26 -9.65
CA ILE A 114 9.98 9.96 -8.33
C ILE A 114 11.02 10.98 -7.88
N ASP A 115 11.85 11.49 -8.79
CA ASP A 115 12.82 12.53 -8.42
C ASP A 115 12.13 13.81 -7.94
N GLU A 116 11.02 14.20 -8.58
CA GLU A 116 10.24 15.35 -8.14
C GLU A 116 9.59 15.11 -6.76
N ILE A 117 9.08 13.89 -6.52
CA ILE A 117 8.44 13.51 -5.25
C ILE A 117 9.44 13.48 -4.10
N THR A 118 10.66 13.01 -4.36
CA THR A 118 11.71 12.80 -3.35
C THR A 118 12.67 13.97 -3.21
N ALA A 119 12.57 14.98 -4.08
CA ALA A 119 13.45 16.15 -4.06
C ALA A 119 13.58 16.79 -2.67
N GLY A 120 14.80 16.87 -2.18
CA GLY A 120 15.14 17.44 -0.86
C GLY A 120 14.65 16.62 0.35
N LYS A 121 14.18 15.39 0.17
CA LYS A 121 13.68 14.53 1.24
C LYS A 121 14.56 13.30 1.50
N ILE A 122 15.49 13.01 0.61
CA ILE A 122 16.37 11.84 0.68
C ILE A 122 17.84 12.27 0.57
N GLU A 123 18.73 11.41 1.05
CA GLU A 123 20.18 11.58 0.93
C GLU A 123 20.64 11.45 -0.55
N THR A 124 21.77 12.10 -0.90
CA THR A 124 22.28 12.15 -2.27
C THR A 124 22.77 10.82 -2.74
N ASN A 125 23.20 9.89 -2.19
CA ASN A 125 23.64 8.57 -2.66
C ASN A 125 22.65 7.48 -2.23
N SER A 126 21.41 7.65 -2.64
CA SER A 126 20.34 6.73 -2.26
C SER A 126 19.85 5.95 -3.46
N ARG A 127 19.71 4.67 -3.29
CA ARG A 127 18.95 3.81 -4.16
C ARG A 127 17.46 3.99 -3.86
N VAL A 128 16.69 4.47 -4.82
CA VAL A 128 15.28 4.75 -4.67
C VAL A 128 14.44 3.66 -5.33
N ILE A 129 13.45 3.18 -4.64
CA ILE A 129 12.60 2.07 -5.08
C ILE A 129 11.14 2.54 -5.08
N SER A 130 10.46 2.39 -6.21
CA SER A 130 9.01 2.47 -6.27
C SER A 130 8.43 1.19 -5.70
N GLY A 131 7.67 1.30 -4.63
CA GLY A 131 7.17 0.15 -3.89
C GLY A 131 8.03 -0.24 -2.69
N SER A 132 7.84 -1.45 -2.19
CA SER A 132 8.62 -2.00 -1.08
C SER A 132 9.97 -2.54 -1.54
N VAL A 133 10.89 -2.67 -0.61
CA VAL A 133 12.21 -3.28 -0.86
C VAL A 133 12.12 -4.71 -1.42
N LEU A 134 11.04 -5.43 -1.10
CA LEU A 134 10.85 -6.82 -1.52
C LEU A 134 10.17 -6.99 -2.88
N HIS A 135 9.31 -6.04 -3.27
CA HIS A 135 8.45 -6.18 -4.46
C HIS A 135 8.51 -4.99 -5.40
N GLY A 136 9.20 -3.91 -5.00
CA GLY A 136 9.33 -2.71 -5.81
C GLY A 136 10.34 -2.86 -6.94
N HIS A 137 10.39 -1.84 -7.76
CA HIS A 137 11.41 -1.69 -8.80
C HIS A 137 12.27 -0.46 -8.55
N GLU A 138 13.52 -0.54 -8.93
CA GLU A 138 14.44 0.57 -8.82
C GLU A 138 14.03 1.73 -9.75
N SER A 139 14.09 2.93 -9.19
CA SER A 139 13.73 4.16 -9.88
C SER A 139 14.94 4.69 -10.65
N GLU A 140 15.10 4.23 -11.88
CA GLU A 140 16.19 4.66 -12.75
C GLU A 140 15.73 4.83 -14.20
N GLY A 141 16.23 5.85 -14.87
CA GLY A 141 15.99 6.11 -16.28
C GLY A 141 14.49 6.17 -16.64
N VAL A 142 14.04 5.30 -17.51
CA VAL A 142 12.64 5.24 -17.95
C VAL A 142 11.68 4.73 -16.87
N MET A 143 12.18 4.07 -15.83
CA MET A 143 11.42 3.54 -14.71
C MET A 143 11.31 4.54 -13.54
N ASN A 144 11.69 5.79 -13.74
CA ASN A 144 11.68 6.85 -12.72
C ASN A 144 10.28 7.42 -12.45
N TYR A 145 9.29 6.55 -12.39
CA TYR A 145 7.91 6.91 -12.10
C TYR A 145 7.29 5.98 -11.07
N LEU A 146 6.45 6.55 -10.20
CA LEU A 146 5.72 5.77 -9.21
C LEU A 146 4.82 4.74 -9.89
N GLY A 147 4.98 3.48 -9.53
CA GLY A 147 4.13 2.40 -10.02
C GLY A 147 2.67 2.63 -9.67
N PHE A 148 1.77 2.31 -10.58
CA PHE A 148 0.34 2.57 -10.40
C PHE A 148 -0.22 1.98 -9.10
N TYR A 149 0.20 0.75 -8.77
CA TYR A 149 -0.24 0.05 -7.57
C TYR A 149 0.65 0.29 -6.35
N ASP A 150 1.79 0.94 -6.51
CA ASP A 150 2.70 1.18 -5.40
C ASP A 150 2.13 2.21 -4.43
N SER A 151 2.15 1.86 -3.15
CA SER A 151 1.67 2.69 -2.05
C SER A 151 2.79 3.29 -1.21
N GLN A 152 4.05 3.07 -1.62
CA GLN A 152 5.23 3.61 -0.94
C GLN A 152 6.38 3.86 -1.91
N ILE A 153 7.31 4.71 -1.47
CA ILE A 153 8.65 4.87 -2.04
C ILE A 153 9.63 4.54 -0.92
N SER A 154 10.60 3.68 -1.21
CA SER A 154 11.65 3.28 -0.27
C SER A 154 13.00 3.82 -0.72
N ALA A 155 13.74 4.51 0.16
CA ALA A 155 15.08 4.98 -0.13
C ALA A 155 16.11 4.30 0.80
N LEU A 156 17.10 3.67 0.19
CA LEU A 156 18.17 2.93 0.86
C LEU A 156 19.51 3.55 0.52
N PRO A 157 20.56 3.43 1.38
CA PRO A 157 21.92 3.76 1.00
C PRO A 157 22.35 2.90 -0.19
N ASP A 158 23.00 3.52 -1.17
CA ASP A 158 23.54 2.79 -2.34
C ASP A 158 24.90 2.12 -2.03
N GLU A 159 25.44 2.34 -0.83
CA GLU A 159 26.69 1.74 -0.41
C GLU A 159 26.46 0.31 0.07
N VAL A 160 27.08 -0.63 -0.61
CA VAL A 160 27.21 -2.02 -0.14
C VAL A 160 28.36 -2.05 0.87
N ASN A 161 28.08 -1.89 2.14
CA ASN A 161 29.03 -2.12 3.20
C ASN A 161 29.25 -3.64 3.36
N GLU A 162 30.23 -4.17 2.62
CA GLU A 162 30.67 -5.54 2.79
C GLU A 162 31.41 -5.69 4.15
N ILE A 163 30.67 -6.14 5.15
CA ILE A 163 31.28 -6.45 6.46
C ILE A 163 32.00 -7.78 6.33
N PHE A 164 33.33 -7.76 6.49
CA PHE A 164 34.17 -8.96 6.47
C PHE A 164 33.67 -9.97 7.51
N MET A 165 33.39 -11.20 7.07
CA MET A 165 32.86 -12.29 7.87
C MET A 165 31.52 -12.01 8.58
N ASN A 166 30.65 -11.23 7.97
CA ASN A 166 29.32 -10.86 8.49
C ASN A 166 28.47 -12.09 8.93
N TRP A 167 28.61 -13.21 8.24
CA TRP A 167 27.93 -14.48 8.54
C TRP A 167 28.39 -15.16 9.84
N LEU A 168 29.53 -14.76 10.41
CA LEU A 168 30.05 -15.23 11.68
C LEU A 168 29.76 -14.29 12.86
N MET A 169 29.36 -13.05 12.59
CA MET A 169 29.10 -12.06 13.63
C MET A 169 27.61 -12.00 13.96
N PRO A 170 27.21 -12.26 15.22
CA PRO A 170 25.85 -11.98 15.66
C PRO A 170 25.65 -10.46 15.66
N GLY A 171 25.13 -9.94 14.56
CA GLY A 171 24.93 -8.50 14.34
C GLY A 171 23.72 -7.97 15.10
N SER A 172 23.80 -7.87 16.42
CA SER A 172 22.73 -7.29 17.23
C SER A 172 22.41 -5.82 16.91
N SER A 173 23.31 -5.14 16.18
CA SER A 173 23.13 -3.78 15.69
C SER A 173 22.75 -3.70 14.21
N LEU A 174 22.76 -4.83 13.48
CA LEU A 174 22.49 -4.91 12.04
C LEU A 174 21.10 -5.48 11.75
N HIS A 175 20.48 -6.14 12.70
CA HIS A 175 19.18 -6.77 12.58
C HIS A 175 18.29 -6.23 13.69
N SER A 176 17.27 -5.47 13.32
CA SER A 176 16.22 -4.99 14.23
C SER A 176 15.10 -6.02 14.35
#